data_a5927e31244c8f957a3fb2eec03b799d
#
_entry.id   a5927e31244c8f957a3fb2eec03b799d
#
_cell.length_a   1.000
_cell.length_b   1.000
_cell.length_c   1.000
_cell.angle_alpha   90.00
_cell.angle_beta   90.00
_cell.angle_gamma   90.00
#
_symmetry.space_group_name_H-M   'P 1'
#
loop_
_entity.id
_entity.type
_entity.pdbx_description
1 polymer ?
#
loop_
_entity_poly.entity_id
_entity_poly.type
_entity_poly.pdbx_seq_one_letter_code
_entity_poly.pdbx_strand_id
1 'polypeptide(L)'
;MKKSATILMIISIIFFAFAIGFCGARLAKDCGRPGLTILHVNDTHSHFEPVLLEEGNLLGGVVEGAAFVDSVRRKDGAENVLLVHAGDFSQGSSYFTELNGDLEIDVLNATGYDVVTLGNHEFDNGIEELARRLSSLNCPVVCANYDFSTFELGKYITPYTILEKAGKKIGVIGVLTDLRSVVDRSIVDRIPFFDAYEVTNKWADYLRNTEKCDLVICLTHIGYGGDRKLVSNTRNVDLVIGGHSHTFLDKMEYEKNLDGEDVPIVQAGCWGEYFGQIKVK
;
A
#
# COMPACT_ATOMS: atom_id res chain seq x y z
N MET A 1 -14.78 -25.37 62.07
CA MET A 1 -15.10 -25.51 60.62
C MET A 1 -15.62 -24.23 59.93
N LYS A 2 -15.82 -23.10 60.63
CA LYS A 2 -16.32 -21.87 59.98
C LYS A 2 -15.25 -20.84 59.53
N LYS A 3 -13.98 -21.03 59.96
CA LYS A 3 -12.90 -20.11 59.56
C LYS A 3 -12.25 -20.45 58.18
N SER A 4 -12.36 -21.68 57.74
CA SER A 4 -11.78 -22.12 56.46
C SER A 4 -12.59 -21.68 55.22
N ALA A 5 -13.91 -21.59 55.35
CA ALA A 5 -14.76 -21.15 54.24
C ALA A 5 -14.66 -19.63 53.93
N THR A 6 -14.40 -18.82 54.97
CA THR A 6 -14.28 -17.36 54.80
C THR A 6 -12.97 -16.99 54.14
N ILE A 7 -11.89 -17.73 54.40
CA ILE A 7 -10.57 -17.51 53.76
C ILE A 7 -10.63 -17.92 52.26
N LEU A 8 -11.31 -19.02 51.96
CA LEU A 8 -11.48 -19.48 50.56
C LEU A 8 -12.30 -18.47 49.74
N MET A 9 -13.31 -17.85 50.32
CA MET A 9 -14.16 -16.87 49.66
C MET A 9 -13.43 -15.55 49.41
N ILE A 10 -12.53 -15.13 50.34
CA ILE A 10 -11.73 -13.92 50.16
C ILE A 10 -10.68 -14.12 49.06
N ILE A 11 -10.05 -15.32 49.01
CA ILE A 11 -9.07 -15.64 47.95
C ILE A 11 -9.77 -15.71 46.56
N SER A 12 -10.98 -16.25 46.48
CA SER A 12 -11.75 -16.31 45.23
C SER A 12 -12.15 -14.91 44.74
N ILE A 13 -12.51 -14.00 45.66
CA ILE A 13 -12.86 -12.61 45.30
C ILE A 13 -11.62 -11.82 44.87
N ILE A 14 -10.47 -12.04 45.50
CA ILE A 14 -9.21 -11.36 45.11
C ILE A 14 -8.74 -11.89 43.74
N PHE A 15 -8.87 -13.18 43.46
CA PHE A 15 -8.51 -13.73 42.14
C PHE A 15 -9.46 -13.24 41.04
N PHE A 16 -10.77 -13.10 41.35
CA PHE A 16 -11.74 -12.58 40.39
C PHE A 16 -11.54 -11.07 40.14
N ALA A 17 -11.22 -10.29 41.19
CA ALA A 17 -10.92 -8.87 41.03
C ALA A 17 -9.60 -8.64 40.27
N PHE A 18 -8.59 -9.52 40.43
CA PHE A 18 -7.34 -9.46 39.69
C PHE A 18 -7.50 -9.86 38.23
N ALA A 19 -8.36 -10.87 37.93
CA ALA A 19 -8.68 -11.29 36.57
C ALA A 19 -9.50 -10.21 35.82
N ILE A 20 -10.46 -9.58 36.49
CA ILE A 20 -11.25 -8.49 35.90
C ILE A 20 -10.38 -7.25 35.71
N GLY A 21 -9.49 -6.91 36.65
CA GLY A 21 -8.56 -5.79 36.54
C GLY A 21 -7.55 -5.97 35.40
N PHE A 22 -7.06 -7.18 35.18
CA PHE A 22 -6.11 -7.49 34.11
C PHE A 22 -6.79 -7.57 32.73
N CYS A 23 -8.01 -8.08 32.65
CA CYS A 23 -8.81 -8.09 31.44
C CYS A 23 -9.31 -6.69 31.09
N GLY A 24 -9.75 -5.89 32.09
CA GLY A 24 -10.15 -4.50 31.91
C GLY A 24 -9.01 -3.59 31.50
N ALA A 25 -7.79 -3.80 32.02
CA ALA A 25 -6.61 -3.01 31.63
C ALA A 25 -6.13 -3.34 30.19
N ARG A 26 -6.28 -4.58 29.72
CA ARG A 26 -6.01 -4.94 28.33
C ARG A 26 -7.11 -4.40 27.39
N LEU A 27 -8.36 -4.54 27.75
CA LEU A 27 -9.50 -3.97 26.99
C LEU A 27 -9.46 -2.43 26.96
N ALA A 28 -9.02 -1.77 28.04
CA ALA A 28 -8.88 -0.32 28.07
C ALA A 28 -7.66 0.17 27.26
N LYS A 29 -6.61 -0.65 27.05
CA LYS A 29 -5.48 -0.32 26.19
C LYS A 29 -5.84 -0.42 24.70
N ASP A 30 -6.75 -1.31 24.33
CA ASP A 30 -7.21 -1.46 22.93
C ASP A 30 -8.40 -0.56 22.60
N CYS A 31 -9.16 -0.11 23.60
CA CYS A 31 -10.36 0.72 23.41
C CYS A 31 -10.07 2.20 23.08
N GLY A 32 -8.82 2.62 22.96
CA GLY A 32 -8.46 4.03 22.79
C GLY A 32 -7.43 4.35 21.69
N ARG A 33 -6.83 3.36 21.03
CA ARG A 33 -5.95 3.64 19.89
C ARG A 33 -6.78 3.78 18.63
N PRO A 34 -6.66 4.88 17.88
CA PRO A 34 -7.25 4.95 16.56
C PRO A 34 -6.68 3.80 15.73
N GLY A 35 -7.58 3.05 15.05
CA GLY A 35 -7.16 1.99 14.14
C GLY A 35 -6.36 2.56 12.96
N LEU A 36 -5.55 1.72 12.31
CA LEU A 36 -4.86 2.09 11.09
C LEU A 36 -5.88 2.37 9.97
N THR A 37 -5.74 3.52 9.31
CA THR A 37 -6.44 3.85 8.07
C THR A 37 -5.47 3.76 6.92
N ILE A 38 -5.77 2.95 5.90
CA ILE A 38 -5.00 2.88 4.66
C ILE A 38 -5.79 3.60 3.57
N LEU A 39 -5.18 4.58 2.94
CA LEU A 39 -5.67 5.24 1.74
C LEU A 39 -4.84 4.77 0.55
N HIS A 40 -5.49 4.44 -0.55
CA HIS A 40 -4.79 3.99 -1.75
C HIS A 40 -5.39 4.58 -3.02
N VAL A 41 -4.54 4.77 -4.00
CA VAL A 41 -4.88 5.16 -5.36
C VAL A 41 -3.90 4.45 -6.31
N ASN A 42 -4.27 4.34 -7.56
CA ASN A 42 -3.48 3.73 -8.63
C ASN A 42 -3.84 4.39 -9.97
N ASP A 43 -2.96 4.26 -10.97
CA ASP A 43 -3.23 4.61 -12.36
C ASP A 43 -3.76 6.05 -12.51
N THR A 44 -3.11 7.03 -11.84
CA THR A 44 -3.53 8.43 -11.91
C THR A 44 -3.20 9.09 -13.24
N HIS A 45 -2.20 8.59 -13.96
CA HIS A 45 -1.91 8.92 -15.35
C HIS A 45 -1.87 10.43 -15.64
N SER A 46 -1.22 11.20 -14.77
CA SER A 46 -1.09 12.65 -14.92
C SER A 46 -2.43 13.40 -15.07
N HIS A 47 -3.53 12.81 -14.60
CA HIS A 47 -4.84 13.47 -14.59
C HIS A 47 -4.95 14.32 -13.31
N PHE A 48 -4.60 15.61 -13.43
CA PHE A 48 -4.60 16.52 -12.28
C PHE A 48 -5.90 17.29 -12.12
N GLU A 49 -6.64 17.48 -13.22
CA GLU A 49 -7.89 18.22 -13.23
C GLU A 49 -9.09 17.30 -13.01
N PRO A 50 -10.11 17.74 -12.27
CA PRO A 50 -11.33 16.96 -12.12
C PRO A 50 -12.10 16.88 -13.44
N VAL A 51 -12.81 15.77 -13.63
CA VAL A 51 -13.72 15.59 -14.76
C VAL A 51 -15.10 16.14 -14.39
N LEU A 52 -15.68 16.97 -15.25
CA LEU A 52 -17.04 17.43 -15.09
C LEU A 52 -18.02 16.38 -15.61
N LEU A 53 -18.85 15.85 -14.71
CA LEU A 53 -19.91 14.92 -15.05
C LEU A 53 -21.13 15.61 -15.65
N GLU A 54 -21.96 14.88 -16.40
CA GLU A 54 -23.18 15.39 -17.03
C GLU A 54 -24.15 16.07 -16.02
N GLU A 55 -24.15 15.61 -14.78
CA GLU A 55 -24.96 16.16 -13.68
C GLU A 55 -24.39 17.44 -13.06
N GLY A 56 -23.27 17.95 -13.57
CA GLY A 56 -22.60 19.16 -13.08
C GLY A 56 -21.71 18.95 -11.86
N ASN A 57 -21.53 17.70 -11.41
CA ASN A 57 -20.60 17.36 -10.36
C ASN A 57 -19.18 17.17 -10.90
N LEU A 58 -18.18 17.44 -10.07
CA LEU A 58 -16.78 17.16 -10.39
C LEU A 58 -16.39 15.79 -9.83
N LEU A 59 -15.59 15.03 -10.58
CA LEU A 59 -15.04 13.73 -10.17
C LEU A 59 -13.52 13.74 -10.31
N GLY A 60 -12.81 13.22 -9.31
CA GLY A 60 -11.36 13.22 -9.29
C GLY A 60 -10.75 14.59 -9.06
N GLY A 61 -9.54 14.79 -9.58
CA GLY A 61 -8.76 16.00 -9.38
C GLY A 61 -7.78 15.91 -8.22
N VAL A 62 -6.54 16.35 -8.46
CA VAL A 62 -5.46 16.23 -7.47
C VAL A 62 -5.69 17.11 -6.23
N VAL A 63 -6.31 18.27 -6.40
CA VAL A 63 -6.61 19.20 -5.29
C VAL A 63 -7.68 18.60 -4.37
N GLU A 64 -8.73 18.04 -4.95
CA GLU A 64 -9.81 17.37 -4.26
C GLU A 64 -9.32 16.10 -3.55
N GLY A 65 -8.46 15.31 -4.22
CA GLY A 65 -7.81 14.15 -3.65
C GLY A 65 -6.93 14.51 -2.46
N ALA A 66 -6.08 15.52 -2.58
CA ALA A 66 -5.25 16.01 -1.48
C ALA A 66 -6.09 16.54 -0.30
N ALA A 67 -7.17 17.27 -0.59
CA ALA A 67 -8.10 17.74 0.44
C ALA A 67 -8.81 16.59 1.15
N PHE A 68 -9.17 15.52 0.43
CA PHE A 68 -9.72 14.29 1.02
C PHE A 68 -8.70 13.65 1.96
N VAL A 69 -7.47 13.42 1.51
CA VAL A 69 -6.38 12.85 2.33
C VAL A 69 -6.18 13.66 3.60
N ASP A 70 -6.10 14.98 3.49
CA ASP A 70 -5.97 15.88 4.65
C ASP A 70 -7.16 15.80 5.60
N SER A 71 -8.37 15.64 5.07
CA SER A 71 -9.56 15.48 5.90
C SER A 71 -9.50 14.20 6.74
N VAL A 72 -9.03 13.09 6.15
CA VAL A 72 -8.83 11.81 6.84
C VAL A 72 -7.72 11.92 7.88
N ARG A 73 -6.58 12.54 7.53
CA ARG A 73 -5.48 12.77 8.47
C ARG A 73 -5.89 13.62 9.67
N ARG A 74 -6.69 14.68 9.45
CA ARG A 74 -7.23 15.49 10.57
C ARG A 74 -8.19 14.70 11.46
N LYS A 75 -8.97 13.79 10.88
CA LYS A 75 -9.97 13.00 11.60
C LYS A 75 -9.34 11.86 12.40
N ASP A 76 -8.42 11.12 11.79
CA ASP A 76 -7.90 9.88 12.33
C ASP A 76 -6.52 10.04 13.01
N GLY A 77 -5.87 11.19 12.83
CA GLY A 77 -4.45 11.45 13.17
C GLY A 77 -3.53 11.02 12.03
N ALA A 78 -2.60 11.89 11.62
CA ALA A 78 -1.70 11.61 10.49
C ALA A 78 -0.80 10.39 10.73
N GLU A 79 -0.44 10.14 11.99
CA GLU A 79 0.36 8.98 12.42
C GLU A 79 -0.42 7.65 12.31
N ASN A 80 -1.74 7.68 12.10
CA ASN A 80 -2.61 6.53 11.95
C ASN A 80 -3.07 6.32 10.51
N VAL A 81 -2.62 7.16 9.57
CA VAL A 81 -2.99 7.09 8.15
C VAL A 81 -1.77 6.68 7.33
N LEU A 82 -1.91 5.60 6.57
CA LEU A 82 -0.96 5.15 5.56
C LEU A 82 -1.53 5.49 4.18
N LEU A 83 -0.82 6.31 3.40
CA LEU A 83 -1.20 6.68 2.04
C LEU A 83 -0.25 6.04 1.04
N VAL A 84 -0.78 5.25 0.10
CA VAL A 84 0.02 4.51 -0.89
C VAL A 84 -0.46 4.74 -2.32
N HIS A 85 0.47 4.66 -3.29
CA HIS A 85 0.18 4.69 -4.72
C HIS A 85 0.66 3.40 -5.41
N ALA A 86 -0.25 2.72 -6.10
CA ALA A 86 0.04 1.44 -6.73
C ALA A 86 0.50 1.54 -8.20
N GLY A 87 1.28 2.60 -8.53
CA GLY A 87 1.95 2.78 -9.83
C GLY A 87 1.09 3.44 -10.90
N ASP A 88 1.72 3.71 -12.06
CA ASP A 88 1.17 4.48 -13.19
C ASP A 88 0.66 5.86 -12.73
N PHE A 89 1.52 6.61 -12.02
CA PHE A 89 1.26 8.01 -11.75
C PHE A 89 1.64 8.91 -12.93
N SER A 90 2.47 8.42 -13.84
CA SER A 90 2.94 9.11 -15.04
C SER A 90 2.09 8.77 -16.28
N GLN A 91 2.19 9.64 -17.31
CA GLN A 91 1.65 9.47 -18.66
C GLN A 91 0.11 9.50 -18.72
N GLY A 92 -0.41 10.14 -19.78
CA GLY A 92 -1.86 10.20 -20.08
C GLY A 92 -2.39 11.60 -20.33
N SER A 93 -1.64 12.65 -20.01
CA SER A 93 -2.04 14.04 -20.27
C SER A 93 -0.91 14.90 -20.83
N SER A 94 -1.24 16.13 -21.27
CA SER A 94 -0.27 17.12 -21.74
C SER A 94 0.74 17.52 -20.64
N TYR A 95 0.35 17.44 -19.38
CA TYR A 95 1.25 17.74 -18.27
C TYR A 95 2.50 16.85 -18.30
N PHE A 96 2.32 15.54 -18.51
CA PHE A 96 3.45 14.62 -18.64
C PHE A 96 4.35 14.95 -19.84
N THR A 97 3.71 15.25 -20.98
CA THR A 97 4.43 15.56 -22.23
C THR A 97 5.25 16.84 -22.11
N GLU A 98 4.71 17.88 -21.47
CA GLU A 98 5.35 19.18 -21.36
C GLU A 98 6.35 19.28 -20.19
N LEU A 99 6.08 18.55 -19.10
CA LEU A 99 6.85 18.65 -17.85
C LEU A 99 7.67 17.38 -17.54
N ASN A 100 7.69 16.41 -18.45
CA ASN A 100 8.49 15.17 -18.36
C ASN A 100 8.27 14.38 -17.03
N GLY A 101 7.11 14.52 -16.39
CA GLY A 101 6.78 13.82 -15.16
C GLY A 101 7.27 14.49 -13.86
N ASP A 102 7.76 15.72 -13.91
CA ASP A 102 8.18 16.46 -12.72
C ASP A 102 6.99 16.84 -11.84
N LEU A 103 5.87 17.21 -12.45
CA LEU A 103 4.65 17.59 -11.73
C LEU A 103 4.07 16.41 -10.94
N GLU A 104 4.18 15.19 -11.45
CA GLU A 104 3.76 13.96 -10.76
C GLU A 104 4.53 13.79 -9.45
N ILE A 105 5.84 13.99 -9.49
CA ILE A 105 6.70 13.93 -8.30
C ILE A 105 6.35 15.05 -7.30
N ASP A 106 6.12 16.26 -7.78
CA ASP A 106 5.71 17.38 -6.93
C ASP A 106 4.36 17.10 -6.24
N VAL A 107 3.39 16.53 -6.96
CA VAL A 107 2.09 16.13 -6.42
C VAL A 107 2.22 15.03 -5.38
N LEU A 108 3.01 13.98 -5.67
CA LEU A 108 3.27 12.90 -4.70
C LEU A 108 3.89 13.45 -3.41
N ASN A 109 4.87 14.36 -3.54
CA ASN A 109 5.53 14.99 -2.41
C ASN A 109 4.58 15.91 -1.63
N ALA A 110 3.83 16.76 -2.32
CA ALA A 110 2.90 17.70 -1.70
C ALA A 110 1.74 17.01 -0.98
N THR A 111 1.21 15.92 -1.55
CA THR A 111 0.15 15.11 -0.92
C THR A 111 0.70 14.27 0.24
N GLY A 112 2.02 14.01 0.24
CA GLY A 112 2.71 13.30 1.31
C GLY A 112 2.41 11.80 1.29
N TYR A 113 2.64 11.14 0.16
CA TYR A 113 2.57 9.69 0.09
C TYR A 113 3.62 9.03 0.99
N ASP A 114 3.24 7.94 1.64
CA ASP A 114 4.12 7.20 2.54
C ASP A 114 4.96 6.15 1.82
N VAL A 115 4.46 5.59 0.71
CA VAL A 115 5.17 4.66 -0.16
C VAL A 115 4.46 4.56 -1.52
N VAL A 116 5.24 4.37 -2.57
CA VAL A 116 4.73 4.13 -3.94
C VAL A 116 5.38 2.87 -4.54
N THR A 117 4.68 2.19 -5.44
CA THR A 117 5.32 1.27 -6.38
C THR A 117 5.37 1.88 -7.77
N LEU A 118 6.10 1.26 -8.68
CA LEU A 118 6.15 1.66 -10.07
C LEU A 118 5.04 0.95 -10.86
N GLY A 119 4.53 1.62 -11.91
CA GLY A 119 3.83 0.99 -12.99
C GLY A 119 4.68 0.96 -14.26
N ASN A 120 4.10 0.58 -15.39
CA ASN A 120 4.83 0.50 -16.65
C ASN A 120 5.06 1.88 -17.27
N HIS A 121 4.16 2.82 -17.08
CA HIS A 121 4.26 4.16 -17.65
C HIS A 121 5.30 5.06 -16.98
N GLU A 122 5.82 4.68 -15.83
CA GLU A 122 6.99 5.34 -15.25
C GLU A 122 8.22 5.24 -16.16
N PHE A 123 8.30 4.20 -17.00
CA PHE A 123 9.43 3.92 -17.89
C PHE A 123 9.32 4.56 -19.29
N ASP A 124 8.24 5.24 -19.63
CA ASP A 124 7.98 5.77 -20.97
C ASP A 124 9.06 6.73 -21.47
N ASN A 125 9.66 7.50 -20.57
CA ASN A 125 10.79 8.41 -20.88
C ASN A 125 12.18 7.77 -20.62
N GLY A 126 12.24 6.45 -20.36
CA GLY A 126 13.47 5.70 -20.12
C GLY A 126 13.94 5.68 -18.66
N ILE A 127 14.92 4.81 -18.42
CA ILE A 127 15.43 4.50 -17.07
C ILE A 127 16.15 5.70 -16.44
N GLU A 128 16.92 6.41 -17.23
CA GLU A 128 17.73 7.55 -16.80
C GLU A 128 16.83 8.72 -16.36
N GLU A 129 15.76 8.97 -17.12
CA GLU A 129 14.78 10.01 -16.78
C GLU A 129 13.96 9.62 -15.55
N LEU A 130 13.56 8.37 -15.42
CA LEU A 130 12.92 7.87 -14.20
C LEU A 130 13.83 8.04 -12.97
N ALA A 131 15.14 7.72 -13.10
CA ALA A 131 16.09 7.93 -12.01
C ALA A 131 16.21 9.40 -11.60
N ARG A 132 16.23 10.32 -12.59
CA ARG A 132 16.25 11.77 -12.34
C ARG A 132 15.03 12.20 -11.53
N ARG A 133 13.83 11.80 -11.94
CA ARG A 133 12.58 12.13 -11.26
C ARG A 133 12.52 11.56 -9.84
N LEU A 134 12.84 10.28 -9.67
CA LEU A 134 12.81 9.64 -8.35
C LEU A 134 13.84 10.21 -7.37
N SER A 135 14.90 10.87 -7.86
CA SER A 135 15.88 11.55 -6.98
C SER A 135 15.26 12.69 -6.17
N SER A 136 14.11 13.22 -6.58
CA SER A 136 13.38 14.30 -5.91
C SER A 136 12.14 13.80 -5.14
N LEU A 137 11.85 12.50 -5.18
CA LEU A 137 10.72 11.92 -4.47
C LEU A 137 11.06 11.72 -2.99
N ASN A 138 10.15 12.13 -2.08
CA ASN A 138 10.36 12.12 -0.64
C ASN A 138 9.93 10.82 0.06
N CYS A 139 9.31 9.87 -0.65
CA CYS A 139 8.87 8.60 -0.08
C CYS A 139 9.59 7.40 -0.71
N PRO A 140 9.66 6.25 -0.03
CA PRO A 140 10.19 5.02 -0.58
C PRO A 140 9.46 4.57 -1.85
N VAL A 141 10.24 4.08 -2.83
CA VAL A 141 9.74 3.38 -4.01
C VAL A 141 10.05 1.90 -3.86
N VAL A 142 9.05 1.04 -4.01
CA VAL A 142 9.22 -0.40 -3.84
C VAL A 142 8.99 -1.17 -5.14
N CYS A 143 9.93 -2.09 -5.48
CA CYS A 143 9.82 -3.03 -6.59
C CYS A 143 10.74 -4.22 -6.34
N ALA A 144 10.18 -5.41 -6.13
CA ALA A 144 10.93 -6.60 -5.73
C ALA A 144 11.32 -7.51 -6.90
N ASN A 145 10.59 -7.44 -8.01
CA ASN A 145 10.73 -8.39 -9.10
C ASN A 145 11.56 -7.89 -10.30
N TYR A 146 12.29 -6.77 -10.09
CA TYR A 146 13.30 -6.26 -11.04
C TYR A 146 14.60 -5.92 -10.33
N ASP A 147 15.74 -6.16 -10.98
CA ASP A 147 17.06 -5.74 -10.50
C ASP A 147 17.53 -4.50 -11.24
N PHE A 148 17.46 -3.37 -10.55
CA PHE A 148 17.95 -2.08 -11.05
C PHE A 148 19.37 -1.75 -10.58
N SER A 149 20.09 -2.68 -9.94
CA SER A 149 21.39 -2.40 -9.27
C SER A 149 22.49 -1.91 -10.22
N THR A 150 22.40 -2.22 -11.50
CA THR A 150 23.33 -1.77 -12.53
C THR A 150 23.02 -0.39 -13.08
N PHE A 151 21.91 0.24 -12.67
CA PHE A 151 21.47 1.55 -13.11
C PHE A 151 21.47 2.56 -11.94
N GLU A 152 21.57 3.85 -12.25
CA GLU A 152 21.38 4.93 -11.26
C GLU A 152 20.03 4.79 -10.54
N LEU A 153 19.00 4.32 -11.26
CA LEU A 153 17.66 4.05 -10.76
C LEU A 153 17.65 3.15 -9.52
N GLY A 154 18.56 2.18 -9.43
CA GLY A 154 18.66 1.26 -8.30
C GLY A 154 18.96 1.91 -6.95
N LYS A 155 19.42 3.17 -6.94
CA LYS A 155 19.63 3.92 -5.70
C LYS A 155 18.33 4.35 -5.02
N TYR A 156 17.24 4.42 -5.78
CA TYR A 156 15.96 4.97 -5.35
C TYR A 156 14.90 3.89 -5.13
N ILE A 157 15.17 2.64 -5.52
CA ILE A 157 14.20 1.54 -5.46
C ILE A 157 14.70 0.46 -4.52
N THR A 158 13.79 -0.03 -3.67
CA THR A 158 14.05 -1.17 -2.78
C THR A 158 12.98 -2.25 -2.99
N PRO A 159 13.29 -3.53 -2.70
CA PRO A 159 12.29 -4.59 -2.87
C PRO A 159 11.07 -4.43 -1.94
N TYR A 160 11.28 -3.84 -0.77
CA TYR A 160 10.27 -3.56 0.24
C TYR A 160 10.69 -2.35 1.09
N THR A 161 9.73 -1.84 1.86
CA THR A 161 9.99 -0.88 2.93
C THR A 161 9.25 -1.28 4.20
N ILE A 162 9.66 -0.74 5.34
CA ILE A 162 9.00 -0.94 6.64
C ILE A 162 8.62 0.42 7.18
N LEU A 163 7.35 0.55 7.56
CA LEU A 163 6.77 1.79 8.09
C LEU A 163 6.11 1.52 9.45
N GLU A 164 6.02 2.55 10.29
CA GLU A 164 5.27 2.50 11.54
C GLU A 164 4.07 3.45 11.46
N LYS A 165 2.86 2.89 11.54
CA LYS A 165 1.59 3.64 11.57
C LYS A 165 0.64 3.03 12.58
N ALA A 166 -0.06 3.86 13.35
CA ALA A 166 -1.00 3.43 14.39
C ALA A 166 -0.37 2.46 15.42
N GLY A 167 0.94 2.54 15.64
CA GLY A 167 1.70 1.64 16.50
C GLY A 167 1.84 0.22 15.96
N LYS A 168 1.63 0.02 14.65
CA LYS A 168 1.85 -1.24 13.92
C LYS A 168 3.10 -1.11 13.04
N LYS A 169 3.91 -2.17 13.00
CA LYS A 169 5.03 -2.31 12.06
C LYS A 169 4.49 -2.92 10.76
N ILE A 170 4.57 -2.16 9.67
CA ILE A 170 3.96 -2.50 8.38
C ILE A 170 5.07 -2.72 7.35
N GLY A 171 5.14 -3.92 6.78
CA GLY A 171 5.99 -4.22 5.64
C GLY A 171 5.21 -4.02 4.33
N VAL A 172 5.81 -3.32 3.37
CA VAL A 172 5.22 -3.09 2.04
C VAL A 172 6.18 -3.61 0.97
N ILE A 173 5.73 -4.58 0.17
CA ILE A 173 6.49 -5.19 -0.94
C ILE A 173 5.94 -4.61 -2.24
N GLY A 174 6.80 -4.21 -3.19
CA GLY A 174 6.39 -3.76 -4.52
C GLY A 174 6.46 -4.89 -5.54
N VAL A 175 5.47 -5.00 -6.43
CA VAL A 175 5.49 -5.97 -7.55
C VAL A 175 4.96 -5.32 -8.81
N LEU A 176 5.74 -5.41 -9.89
CA LEU A 176 5.49 -4.78 -11.19
C LEU A 176 5.19 -5.83 -12.26
N THR A 177 4.39 -5.46 -13.25
CA THR A 177 4.08 -6.31 -14.41
C THR A 177 5.33 -6.64 -15.23
N ASP A 178 5.23 -7.64 -16.13
CA ASP A 178 6.29 -7.91 -17.09
C ASP A 178 6.37 -6.78 -18.13
N LEU A 179 7.31 -5.87 -17.90
CA LEU A 179 7.53 -4.67 -18.72
C LEU A 179 7.78 -4.99 -20.20
N ARG A 180 8.32 -6.19 -20.51
CA ARG A 180 8.61 -6.59 -21.89
C ARG A 180 7.37 -6.70 -22.79
N SER A 181 6.18 -6.75 -22.20
CA SER A 181 4.91 -6.79 -22.91
C SER A 181 4.25 -5.42 -23.10
N VAL A 182 4.72 -4.39 -22.37
CA VAL A 182 4.01 -3.09 -22.26
C VAL A 182 4.92 -1.87 -22.41
N VAL A 183 6.25 -2.06 -22.40
CA VAL A 183 7.25 -0.98 -22.54
C VAL A 183 8.19 -1.32 -23.70
N ASP A 184 8.80 -0.31 -24.32
CA ASP A 184 9.76 -0.50 -25.40
C ASP A 184 10.91 -1.43 -24.96
N ARG A 185 11.16 -2.46 -25.79
CA ARG A 185 12.17 -3.50 -25.50
C ARG A 185 13.58 -2.93 -25.34
N SER A 186 13.91 -1.85 -26.03
CA SER A 186 15.21 -1.19 -25.90
C SER A 186 15.47 -0.63 -24.50
N ILE A 187 14.39 -0.30 -23.77
CA ILE A 187 14.45 0.17 -22.39
C ILE A 187 14.60 -1.01 -21.42
N VAL A 188 13.77 -2.03 -21.58
CA VAL A 188 13.54 -3.05 -20.54
C VAL A 188 14.36 -4.34 -20.70
N ASP A 189 14.85 -4.69 -21.89
CA ASP A 189 15.61 -5.92 -22.12
C ASP A 189 16.94 -6.00 -21.32
N ARG A 190 17.40 -4.87 -20.80
CA ARG A 190 18.61 -4.77 -19.97
C ARG A 190 18.37 -4.96 -18.49
N ILE A 191 17.10 -5.03 -18.06
CA ILE A 191 16.72 -5.11 -16.64
C ILE A 191 16.38 -6.56 -16.30
N PRO A 192 17.14 -7.23 -15.42
CA PRO A 192 16.78 -8.58 -14.99
C PRO A 192 15.42 -8.61 -14.30
N PHE A 193 14.59 -9.56 -14.72
CA PHE A 193 13.23 -9.78 -14.22
C PHE A 193 13.16 -11.11 -13.47
N PHE A 194 12.50 -11.10 -12.30
CA PHE A 194 12.30 -12.27 -11.45
C PHE A 194 10.82 -12.64 -11.36
N ASP A 195 10.56 -13.89 -11.03
CA ASP A 195 9.18 -14.37 -10.82
C ASP A 195 8.52 -13.64 -9.65
N ALA A 196 7.34 -13.08 -9.91
CA ALA A 196 6.60 -12.27 -8.93
C ALA A 196 6.18 -13.07 -7.69
N TYR A 197 5.85 -14.36 -7.86
CA TYR A 197 5.42 -15.20 -6.75
C TYR A 197 6.59 -15.58 -5.85
N GLU A 198 7.74 -15.92 -6.45
CA GLU A 198 8.96 -16.27 -5.72
C GLU A 198 9.47 -15.09 -4.88
N VAL A 199 9.55 -13.90 -5.48
CA VAL A 199 10.04 -12.71 -4.74
C VAL A 199 9.07 -12.27 -3.67
N THR A 200 7.74 -12.35 -3.94
CA THR A 200 6.73 -12.02 -2.93
C THR A 200 6.80 -12.97 -1.75
N ASN A 201 6.87 -14.28 -1.98
CA ASN A 201 7.01 -15.28 -0.91
C ASN A 201 8.28 -15.05 -0.08
N LYS A 202 9.42 -14.79 -0.75
CA LYS A 202 10.70 -14.50 -0.09
C LYS A 202 10.59 -13.31 0.86
N TRP A 203 10.07 -12.18 0.37
CA TRP A 203 10.03 -10.96 1.16
C TRP A 203 8.89 -10.95 2.18
N ALA A 204 7.74 -11.55 1.87
CA ALA A 204 6.66 -11.71 2.84
C ALA A 204 7.09 -12.58 4.02
N ASP A 205 7.80 -13.69 3.77
CA ASP A 205 8.36 -14.53 4.82
C ASP A 205 9.38 -13.76 5.68
N TYR A 206 10.30 -13.02 5.04
CA TYR A 206 11.28 -12.20 5.74
C TYR A 206 10.62 -11.14 6.63
N LEU A 207 9.66 -10.39 6.08
CA LEU A 207 8.94 -9.34 6.81
C LEU A 207 8.14 -9.92 7.99
N ARG A 208 7.48 -11.06 7.79
CA ARG A 208 6.70 -11.72 8.84
C ARG A 208 7.58 -12.36 9.90
N ASN A 209 8.58 -13.14 9.50
CA ASN A 209 9.30 -14.04 10.39
C ASN A 209 10.60 -13.46 10.94
N THR A 210 11.27 -12.56 10.21
CA THR A 210 12.51 -11.92 10.65
C THR A 210 12.23 -10.53 11.21
N GLU A 211 11.58 -9.66 10.43
CA GLU A 211 11.28 -8.30 10.84
C GLU A 211 10.12 -8.19 11.82
N LYS A 212 9.29 -9.24 11.95
CA LYS A 212 8.12 -9.27 12.83
C LYS A 212 7.11 -8.17 12.53
N CYS A 213 6.86 -7.91 11.25
CA CYS A 213 5.81 -6.98 10.85
C CYS A 213 4.43 -7.48 11.28
N ASP A 214 3.63 -6.57 11.84
CA ASP A 214 2.24 -6.83 12.22
C ASP A 214 1.33 -6.99 11.00
N LEU A 215 1.66 -6.26 9.90
CA LEU A 215 0.94 -6.27 8.64
C LEU A 215 1.94 -6.34 7.48
N VAL A 216 1.67 -7.19 6.49
CA VAL A 216 2.44 -7.28 5.24
C VAL A 216 1.51 -6.97 4.06
N ILE A 217 1.80 -5.88 3.37
CA ILE A 217 1.04 -5.40 2.21
C ILE A 217 1.85 -5.68 0.95
N CYS A 218 1.22 -6.25 -0.08
CA CYS A 218 1.78 -6.29 -1.42
C CYS A 218 1.16 -5.15 -2.24
N LEU A 219 1.99 -4.18 -2.62
CA LEU A 219 1.62 -3.04 -3.46
C LEU A 219 1.99 -3.40 -4.89
N THR A 220 0.98 -3.68 -5.72
CA THR A 220 1.18 -4.34 -7.01
C THR A 220 0.77 -3.46 -8.18
N HIS A 221 1.44 -3.68 -9.31
CA HIS A 221 1.03 -3.10 -10.60
C HIS A 221 1.04 -4.20 -11.69
N ILE A 222 0.20 -5.23 -11.49
CA ILE A 222 0.14 -6.44 -12.33
C ILE A 222 -1.26 -6.74 -12.87
N GLY A 223 -2.22 -5.86 -12.56
CA GLY A 223 -3.63 -6.00 -12.89
C GLY A 223 -4.39 -6.95 -11.97
N TYR A 224 -5.70 -6.73 -11.82
CA TYR A 224 -6.56 -7.49 -10.92
C TYR A 224 -6.47 -9.01 -11.11
N GLY A 225 -6.43 -9.47 -12.36
CA GLY A 225 -6.25 -10.90 -12.67
C GLY A 225 -4.88 -11.44 -12.24
N GLY A 226 -3.85 -10.60 -12.27
CA GLY A 226 -2.51 -10.86 -11.75
C GLY A 226 -2.51 -10.95 -10.23
N ASP A 227 -3.19 -10.01 -9.57
CA ASP A 227 -3.32 -9.94 -8.10
C ASP A 227 -3.95 -11.20 -7.52
N ARG A 228 -5.05 -11.68 -8.13
CA ARG A 228 -5.67 -12.94 -7.72
C ARG A 228 -4.72 -14.13 -7.83
N LYS A 229 -3.96 -14.21 -8.93
CA LYS A 229 -2.96 -15.27 -9.11
C LYS A 229 -1.81 -15.12 -8.11
N LEU A 230 -1.37 -13.89 -7.81
CA LEU A 230 -0.35 -13.63 -6.81
C LEU A 230 -0.79 -14.18 -5.45
N VAL A 231 -1.98 -13.83 -4.99
CA VAL A 231 -2.53 -14.33 -3.71
C VAL A 231 -2.57 -15.86 -3.71
N SER A 232 -3.12 -16.49 -4.76
CA SER A 232 -3.25 -17.96 -4.82
C SER A 232 -1.92 -18.71 -4.82
N ASN A 233 -0.78 -18.01 -5.07
CA ASN A 233 0.57 -18.59 -5.13
C ASN A 233 1.51 -18.06 -4.04
N THR A 234 0.99 -17.34 -3.05
CA THR A 234 1.83 -16.73 -2.00
C THR A 234 1.30 -17.03 -0.58
N ARG A 235 2.12 -16.69 0.42
CA ARG A 235 1.85 -16.76 1.86
C ARG A 235 2.27 -15.48 2.55
N ASN A 236 1.81 -15.30 3.77
CA ASN A 236 2.24 -14.21 4.66
C ASN A 236 1.92 -12.79 4.16
N VAL A 237 1.09 -12.65 3.11
CA VAL A 237 0.55 -11.38 2.64
C VAL A 237 -0.84 -11.20 3.24
N ASP A 238 -1.09 -10.04 3.87
CA ASP A 238 -2.38 -9.75 4.53
C ASP A 238 -3.31 -8.91 3.65
N LEU A 239 -2.77 -8.17 2.67
CA LEU A 239 -3.52 -7.28 1.81
C LEU A 239 -2.78 -7.06 0.49
N VAL A 240 -3.49 -7.10 -0.62
CA VAL A 240 -3.00 -6.69 -1.94
C VAL A 240 -3.69 -5.39 -2.35
N ILE A 241 -2.90 -4.38 -2.71
CA ILE A 241 -3.36 -3.10 -3.27
C ILE A 241 -2.81 -3.02 -4.69
N GLY A 242 -3.70 -3.11 -5.67
CA GLY A 242 -3.34 -3.29 -7.08
C GLY A 242 -3.53 -2.06 -7.95
N GLY A 243 -3.01 -2.17 -9.19
CA GLY A 243 -3.13 -1.22 -10.29
C GLY A 243 -3.09 -1.90 -11.65
N HIS A 244 -2.78 -1.17 -12.72
CA HIS A 244 -2.56 -1.61 -14.10
C HIS A 244 -3.82 -1.91 -14.92
N SER A 245 -4.82 -2.56 -14.36
CA SER A 245 -6.02 -2.95 -15.11
C SER A 245 -7.16 -1.94 -15.03
N HIS A 246 -6.95 -0.83 -14.34
CA HIS A 246 -7.95 0.23 -14.10
C HIS A 246 -9.26 -0.32 -13.51
N THR A 247 -9.18 -1.42 -12.76
CA THR A 247 -10.36 -2.06 -12.21
C THR A 247 -10.88 -1.26 -11.02
N PHE A 248 -12.14 -0.85 -11.08
CA PHE A 248 -12.81 -0.25 -9.94
C PHE A 248 -13.47 -1.35 -9.09
N LEU A 249 -12.96 -1.53 -7.87
CA LEU A 249 -13.54 -2.44 -6.87
C LEU A 249 -14.24 -1.61 -5.80
N ASP A 250 -15.57 -1.59 -5.80
CA ASP A 250 -16.40 -0.87 -4.84
C ASP A 250 -16.33 -1.47 -3.42
N LYS A 251 -15.81 -2.67 -3.31
CA LYS A 251 -15.58 -3.41 -2.06
C LYS A 251 -14.33 -4.27 -2.18
N MET A 252 -13.82 -4.75 -1.04
CA MET A 252 -12.74 -5.73 -1.03
C MET A 252 -13.19 -7.02 -1.69
N GLU A 253 -12.43 -7.51 -2.65
CA GLU A 253 -12.53 -8.86 -3.17
C GLU A 253 -11.53 -9.75 -2.47
N TYR A 254 -11.80 -11.05 -2.38
CA TYR A 254 -10.96 -11.98 -1.61
C TYR A 254 -10.52 -13.14 -2.49
N GLU A 255 -9.28 -13.57 -2.29
CA GLU A 255 -8.75 -14.78 -2.91
C GLU A 255 -8.04 -15.62 -1.83
N LYS A 256 -8.02 -16.95 -2.00
CA LYS A 256 -7.34 -17.84 -1.04
C LYS A 256 -5.86 -17.93 -1.35
N ASN A 257 -5.05 -17.73 -0.29
CA ASN A 257 -3.61 -17.95 -0.36
C ASN A 257 -3.26 -19.45 -0.30
N LEU A 258 -1.97 -19.78 -0.36
CA LEU A 258 -1.49 -21.17 -0.29
C LEU A 258 -1.83 -21.89 1.03
N ASP A 259 -2.16 -21.17 2.09
CA ASP A 259 -2.55 -21.72 3.38
C ASP A 259 -4.09 -21.79 3.54
N GLY A 260 -4.84 -21.40 2.50
CA GLY A 260 -6.29 -21.41 2.47
C GLY A 260 -6.94 -20.23 3.19
N GLU A 261 -6.17 -19.20 3.55
CA GLU A 261 -6.66 -17.98 4.19
C GLU A 261 -7.17 -17.00 3.12
N ASP A 262 -8.23 -16.26 3.44
CA ASP A 262 -8.79 -15.24 2.56
C ASP A 262 -7.97 -13.95 2.65
N VAL A 263 -7.31 -13.55 1.56
CA VAL A 263 -6.54 -12.31 1.46
C VAL A 263 -7.34 -11.30 0.66
N PRO A 264 -7.60 -10.09 1.21
CA PRO A 264 -8.30 -9.03 0.50
C PRO A 264 -7.44 -8.42 -0.61
N ILE A 265 -8.11 -8.08 -1.71
CA ILE A 265 -7.56 -7.38 -2.87
C ILE A 265 -8.41 -6.13 -3.10
N VAL A 266 -7.76 -4.99 -3.33
CA VAL A 266 -8.40 -3.71 -3.64
C VAL A 266 -7.73 -3.02 -4.81
N GLN A 267 -8.50 -2.27 -5.59
CA GLN A 267 -8.04 -1.41 -6.67
C GLN A 267 -9.03 -0.25 -6.85
N ALA A 268 -8.57 0.96 -7.15
CA ALA A 268 -9.36 2.19 -7.11
C ALA A 268 -9.69 2.78 -8.50
N GLY A 269 -9.77 1.95 -9.53
CA GLY A 269 -10.04 2.45 -10.89
C GLY A 269 -8.81 3.11 -11.49
N CYS A 270 -8.96 4.32 -12.05
CA CYS A 270 -7.87 5.10 -12.63
C CYS A 270 -8.13 6.61 -12.52
N TRP A 271 -7.17 7.42 -13.01
CA TRP A 271 -7.24 8.88 -13.19
C TRP A 271 -7.47 9.67 -11.90
N GLY A 272 -7.25 9.06 -10.74
CA GLY A 272 -7.49 9.71 -9.45
C GLY A 272 -8.96 10.04 -9.18
N GLU A 273 -9.88 9.40 -9.89
CA GLU A 273 -11.32 9.58 -9.69
C GLU A 273 -11.78 9.11 -8.32
N TYR A 274 -11.13 8.07 -7.80
CA TYR A 274 -11.45 7.46 -6.51
C TYR A 274 -10.21 7.22 -5.66
N PHE A 275 -10.39 7.36 -4.35
CA PHE A 275 -9.47 6.87 -3.33
C PHE A 275 -10.12 5.71 -2.59
N GLY A 276 -9.41 4.59 -2.49
CA GLY A 276 -9.84 3.51 -1.61
C GLY A 276 -9.49 3.83 -0.16
N GLN A 277 -10.37 3.46 0.78
CA GLN A 277 -10.17 3.64 2.22
C GLN A 277 -10.42 2.35 2.96
N ILE A 278 -9.41 1.85 3.67
CA ILE A 278 -9.45 0.62 4.46
C ILE A 278 -9.24 0.97 5.93
N LYS A 279 -10.05 0.40 6.81
CA LYS A 279 -9.90 0.49 8.27
C LYS A 279 -9.39 -0.84 8.81
N VAL A 280 -8.18 -0.84 9.36
CA VAL A 280 -7.58 -2.00 10.04
C VAL A 280 -7.67 -1.80 11.54
N LYS A 281 -8.36 -2.71 12.21
CA LYS A 281 -8.59 -2.67 13.67
C LYS A 281 -7.40 -3.22 14.45
#